data_951ed10aaf1992f9e990f676c158eb97
#
_entry.id   951ed10aaf1992f9e990f676c158eb97
#
_cell.length_a   1.000
_cell.length_b   1.000
_cell.length_c   1.000
_cell.angle_alpha   90.00
_cell.angle_beta   90.00
_cell.angle_gamma   90.00
#
_symmetry.space_group_name_H-M   'P 1'
#
loop_
_entity.id
_entity.type
_entity.pdbx_description
1 polymer ?
#
loop_
_entity_poly.entity_id
_entity_poly.type
_entity_poly.pdbx_seq_one_letter_code
_entity_poly.pdbx_strand_id
1 'polypeptide(L)'
;GVNTFLKKMSSLRKGFEDAYTAEDDFWKIFTYFGEKSRLENAYKTAGLKAGMEFIDPNGVKQIFNDEYLKREAANLVKNQVPNYAFVSEAVKGIRRLPVGNFVAFPAEILRTGTNIIDRALDEIFYTVKINGKEVKPLKARGLQRLFGMATTTTVIPAGLVSVMSTIYDISAEEIQAMRRY
;
A
#
# COMPACT_ATOMS: atom_id res chain seq x y z
N GLY A 1 -16.19 -10.90 -42.21
CA GLY A 1 -16.35 -9.48 -41.90
C GLY A 1 -16.54 -9.22 -40.43
N VAL A 2 -17.75 -9.04 -39.90
CA VAL A 2 -18.05 -8.63 -38.53
C VAL A 2 -17.55 -9.63 -37.46
N ASN A 3 -17.73 -10.91 -37.69
CA ASN A 3 -17.29 -11.97 -36.76
C ASN A 3 -15.75 -12.03 -36.61
N THR A 4 -15.02 -11.74 -37.68
CA THR A 4 -13.54 -11.69 -37.61
C THR A 4 -13.05 -10.47 -36.83
N PHE A 5 -13.73 -9.33 -36.98
CA PHE A 5 -13.45 -8.12 -36.23
C PHE A 5 -13.72 -8.29 -34.73
N LEU A 6 -14.87 -8.87 -34.36
CA LEU A 6 -15.25 -9.15 -32.99
C LEU A 6 -14.27 -10.13 -32.29
N LYS A 7 -13.83 -11.19 -33.03
CA LYS A 7 -12.80 -12.12 -32.53
C LYS A 7 -11.46 -11.42 -32.31
N LYS A 8 -11.07 -10.52 -33.20
CA LYS A 8 -9.82 -9.74 -33.05
C LYS A 8 -9.89 -8.77 -31.88
N MET A 9 -11.04 -8.11 -31.67
CA MET A 9 -11.25 -7.26 -30.50
C MET A 9 -11.26 -8.05 -29.18
N SER A 10 -11.87 -9.24 -29.15
CA SER A 10 -11.87 -10.09 -27.95
C SER A 10 -10.48 -10.61 -27.60
N SER A 11 -9.63 -10.95 -28.59
CA SER A 11 -8.25 -11.38 -28.36
C SER A 11 -7.35 -10.23 -27.89
N LEU A 12 -7.54 -9.02 -28.41
CA LEU A 12 -6.84 -7.82 -27.93
C LEU A 12 -7.21 -7.50 -26.49
N ARG A 13 -8.51 -7.53 -26.16
CA ARG A 13 -8.99 -7.33 -24.80
C ARG A 13 -8.38 -8.34 -23.83
N LYS A 14 -8.35 -9.62 -24.20
CA LYS A 14 -7.72 -10.67 -23.39
C LYS A 14 -6.22 -10.42 -23.20
N GLY A 15 -5.50 -10.01 -24.24
CA GLY A 15 -4.09 -9.66 -24.15
C GLY A 15 -3.83 -8.49 -23.19
N PHE A 16 -4.71 -7.47 -23.16
CA PHE A 16 -4.61 -6.37 -22.18
C PHE A 16 -4.94 -6.84 -20.76
N GLU A 17 -5.96 -7.70 -20.58
CA GLU A 17 -6.30 -8.28 -19.28
C GLU A 17 -5.14 -9.13 -18.73
N ASP A 18 -4.51 -9.96 -19.57
CA ASP A 18 -3.36 -10.79 -19.19
C ASP A 18 -2.12 -9.94 -18.85
N ALA A 19 -1.84 -8.88 -19.61
CA ALA A 19 -0.74 -7.95 -19.33
C ALA A 19 -0.96 -7.19 -18.02
N TYR A 20 -2.18 -6.73 -17.75
CA TYR A 20 -2.54 -6.04 -16.52
C TYR A 20 -2.43 -6.97 -15.30
N THR A 21 -2.83 -8.23 -15.44
CA THR A 21 -2.71 -9.23 -14.37
C THR A 21 -1.23 -9.52 -14.07
N ALA A 22 -0.39 -9.63 -15.11
CA ALA A 22 1.05 -9.84 -14.95
C ALA A 22 1.73 -8.67 -14.24
N GLU A 23 1.33 -7.43 -14.51
CA GLU A 23 1.81 -6.25 -13.82
C GLU A 23 1.41 -6.25 -12.34
N ASP A 24 0.16 -6.57 -12.02
CA ASP A 24 -0.34 -6.67 -10.65
C ASP A 24 0.40 -7.75 -9.85
N ASP A 25 0.63 -8.92 -10.44
CA ASP A 25 1.40 -9.99 -9.83
C ASP A 25 2.86 -9.61 -9.61
N PHE A 26 3.48 -8.89 -10.57
CA PHE A 26 4.83 -8.37 -10.41
C PHE A 26 4.94 -7.44 -9.20
N TRP A 27 4.02 -6.48 -9.05
CA TRP A 27 4.04 -5.55 -7.91
C TRP A 27 3.77 -6.25 -6.58
N LYS A 28 2.90 -7.27 -6.54
CA LYS A 28 2.67 -8.10 -5.35
C LYS A 28 3.93 -8.86 -4.95
N ILE A 29 4.62 -9.48 -5.90
CA ILE A 29 5.86 -10.21 -5.65
C ILE A 29 6.96 -9.25 -5.18
N PHE A 30 7.13 -8.11 -5.84
CA PHE A 30 8.10 -7.09 -5.45
C PHE A 30 7.83 -6.59 -4.01
N THR A 31 6.58 -6.27 -3.70
CA THR A 31 6.18 -5.83 -2.37
C THR A 31 6.42 -6.92 -1.33
N TYR A 32 6.12 -8.18 -1.65
CA TYR A 32 6.34 -9.32 -0.76
C TYR A 32 7.81 -9.46 -0.34
N PHE A 33 8.73 -9.42 -1.28
CA PHE A 33 10.16 -9.52 -0.96
C PHE A 33 10.65 -8.30 -0.17
N GLY A 34 10.18 -7.11 -0.51
CA GLY A 34 10.48 -5.89 0.23
C GLY A 34 9.98 -5.96 1.68
N GLU A 35 8.73 -6.39 1.88
CA GLU A 35 8.13 -6.53 3.20
C GLU A 35 8.82 -7.62 4.04
N LYS A 36 9.13 -8.77 3.45
CA LYS A 36 9.86 -9.84 4.12
C LYS A 36 11.23 -9.35 4.62
N SER A 37 12.00 -8.70 3.77
CA SER A 37 13.32 -8.15 4.13
C SER A 37 13.23 -7.11 5.24
N ARG A 38 12.26 -6.20 5.16
CA ARG A 38 12.03 -5.17 6.19
C ARG A 38 11.61 -5.77 7.53
N LEU A 39 10.74 -6.79 7.54
CA LEU A 39 10.37 -7.52 8.75
C LEU A 39 11.58 -8.19 9.36
N GLU A 40 12.35 -8.92 8.57
CA GLU A 40 13.55 -9.61 9.03
C GLU A 40 14.54 -8.64 9.71
N ASN A 41 14.82 -7.51 9.07
CA ASN A 41 15.71 -6.48 9.62
C ASN A 41 15.15 -5.87 10.90
N ALA A 42 13.85 -5.59 10.97
CA ALA A 42 13.21 -5.02 12.16
C ALA A 42 13.32 -5.96 13.37
N TYR A 43 13.03 -7.25 13.18
CA TYR A 43 13.14 -8.24 14.25
C TYR A 43 14.60 -8.52 14.66
N LYS A 44 15.53 -8.58 13.71
CA LYS A 44 16.97 -8.71 14.00
C LYS A 44 17.49 -7.51 14.78
N THR A 45 17.10 -6.30 14.43
CA THR A 45 17.46 -5.06 15.16
C THR A 45 16.89 -5.08 16.58
N ALA A 46 15.74 -5.68 16.79
CA ALA A 46 15.15 -5.88 18.11
C ALA A 46 15.79 -7.01 18.94
N GLY A 47 16.79 -7.70 18.38
CA GLY A 47 17.58 -8.72 19.08
C GLY A 47 17.13 -10.16 18.86
N LEU A 48 16.17 -10.43 17.94
CA LEU A 48 15.81 -11.80 17.59
C LEU A 48 16.83 -12.40 16.63
N LYS A 49 17.19 -13.65 16.91
CA LYS A 49 18.00 -14.51 16.03
C LYS A 49 17.14 -15.64 15.46
N ALA A 50 17.51 -16.16 14.31
CA ALA A 50 16.81 -17.29 13.72
C ALA A 50 16.67 -18.46 14.71
N GLY A 51 15.48 -19.02 14.81
CA GLY A 51 15.14 -20.08 15.74
C GLY A 51 14.74 -19.64 17.16
N MET A 52 14.84 -18.35 17.49
CA MET A 52 14.41 -17.86 18.81
C MET A 52 12.89 -17.83 18.93
N GLU A 53 12.40 -18.21 20.10
CA GLU A 53 10.99 -18.05 20.47
C GLU A 53 10.71 -16.62 20.97
N PHE A 54 9.53 -16.15 20.66
CA PHE A 54 8.98 -14.91 21.21
C PHE A 54 7.46 -15.05 21.37
N ILE A 55 6.87 -14.17 22.17
CA ILE A 55 5.41 -14.12 22.38
C ILE A 55 4.89 -12.91 21.62
N ASP A 56 3.95 -13.14 20.72
CA ASP A 56 3.29 -12.07 19.96
C ASP A 56 2.30 -11.27 20.83
N PRO A 57 1.72 -10.16 20.33
CA PRO A 57 0.77 -9.36 21.10
C PRO A 57 -0.49 -10.11 21.55
N ASN A 58 -0.84 -11.19 20.88
CA ASN A 58 -1.98 -12.05 21.20
C ASN A 58 -1.65 -13.10 22.27
N GLY A 59 -0.41 -13.11 22.78
CA GLY A 59 0.06 -14.09 23.76
C GLY A 59 0.47 -15.44 23.15
N VAL A 60 0.55 -15.55 21.82
CA VAL A 60 0.91 -16.80 21.13
C VAL A 60 2.42 -16.90 20.98
N LYS A 61 2.96 -18.05 21.30
CA LYS A 61 4.39 -18.37 21.06
C LYS A 61 4.62 -18.53 19.56
N GLN A 62 5.60 -17.79 19.06
CA GLN A 62 6.07 -17.82 17.67
C GLN A 62 7.56 -18.16 17.66
N ILE A 63 8.02 -18.75 16.57
CA ILE A 63 9.45 -18.99 16.32
C ILE A 63 9.88 -18.04 15.21
N PHE A 64 10.91 -17.24 15.47
CA PHE A 64 11.46 -16.35 14.45
C PHE A 64 12.27 -17.16 13.44
N ASN A 65 11.67 -17.46 12.31
CA ASN A 65 12.26 -18.22 11.20
C ASN A 65 11.76 -17.70 9.86
N ASP A 66 12.28 -18.25 8.78
CA ASP A 66 11.92 -17.86 7.41
C ASP A 66 10.43 -18.12 7.10
N GLU A 67 9.86 -19.16 7.65
CA GLU A 67 8.44 -19.50 7.47
C GLU A 67 7.52 -18.46 8.13
N TYR A 68 7.84 -18.03 9.35
CA TYR A 68 7.16 -16.94 10.03
C TYR A 68 7.22 -15.65 9.19
N LEU A 69 8.43 -15.28 8.71
CA LEU A 69 8.61 -14.09 7.89
C LEU A 69 7.85 -14.14 6.58
N LYS A 70 7.81 -15.28 5.92
CA LYS A 70 7.04 -15.50 4.69
C LYS A 70 5.55 -15.33 4.93
N ARG A 71 5.02 -15.93 5.99
CA ARG A 71 3.62 -15.82 6.35
C ARG A 71 3.21 -14.38 6.65
N GLU A 72 4.01 -13.69 7.46
CA GLU A 72 3.72 -12.30 7.81
C GLU A 72 3.85 -11.36 6.60
N ALA A 73 4.86 -11.54 5.76
CA ALA A 73 5.00 -10.76 4.53
C ALA A 73 3.81 -11.00 3.57
N ALA A 74 3.35 -12.24 3.43
CA ALA A 74 2.19 -12.55 2.60
C ALA A 74 0.90 -11.89 3.13
N ASN A 75 0.69 -11.92 4.46
CA ASN A 75 -0.43 -11.24 5.11
C ASN A 75 -0.40 -9.72 4.87
N LEU A 76 0.79 -9.11 4.92
CA LEU A 76 0.98 -7.70 4.65
C LEU A 76 0.60 -7.34 3.21
N VAL A 77 1.10 -8.10 2.25
CA VAL A 77 0.79 -7.86 0.82
C VAL A 77 -0.70 -8.01 0.55
N LYS A 78 -1.32 -9.06 1.07
CA LYS A 78 -2.76 -9.29 0.92
C LYS A 78 -3.60 -8.09 1.38
N ASN A 79 -3.19 -7.42 2.45
CA ASN A 79 -3.96 -6.34 3.08
C ASN A 79 -3.58 -4.94 2.56
N GLN A 80 -2.41 -4.77 1.96
CA GLN A 80 -1.87 -3.45 1.54
C GLN A 80 -1.90 -3.22 0.04
N VAL A 81 -1.79 -4.27 -0.77
CA VAL A 81 -1.88 -4.11 -2.22
C VAL A 81 -3.36 -4.03 -2.60
N PRO A 82 -3.78 -3.02 -3.37
CA PRO A 82 -5.14 -2.93 -3.85
C PRO A 82 -5.49 -4.22 -4.62
N ASN A 83 -6.40 -4.99 -4.07
CA ASN A 83 -6.88 -6.17 -4.77
C ASN A 83 -8.19 -5.81 -5.45
N TYR A 84 -8.13 -5.51 -6.73
CA TYR A 84 -9.28 -5.14 -7.54
C TYR A 84 -10.36 -6.24 -7.61
N ALA A 85 -10.02 -7.47 -7.24
CA ALA A 85 -11.00 -8.55 -7.11
C ALA A 85 -11.95 -8.37 -5.90
N PHE A 86 -11.51 -7.65 -4.86
CA PHE A 86 -12.32 -7.36 -3.67
C PHE A 86 -13.07 -6.02 -3.70
N VAL A 87 -13.05 -5.34 -4.85
CA VAL A 87 -13.87 -4.14 -5.03
C VAL A 87 -15.34 -4.53 -4.86
N SER A 88 -16.02 -3.90 -3.90
CA SER A 88 -17.42 -4.19 -3.62
C SER A 88 -18.28 -4.09 -4.89
N GLU A 89 -19.34 -4.90 -4.98
CA GLU A 89 -20.27 -4.87 -6.12
C GLU A 89 -20.86 -3.46 -6.34
N ALA A 90 -21.00 -2.68 -5.27
CA ALA A 90 -21.42 -1.27 -5.35
C ALA A 90 -20.42 -0.42 -6.14
N VAL A 91 -19.12 -0.55 -5.89
CA VAL A 91 -18.08 0.19 -6.63
C VAL A 91 -17.96 -0.32 -8.07
N LYS A 92 -18.14 -1.62 -8.31
CA LYS A 92 -18.24 -2.17 -9.68
C LYS A 92 -19.44 -1.60 -10.43
N GLY A 93 -20.57 -1.41 -9.75
CA GLY A 93 -21.76 -0.75 -10.28
C GLY A 93 -21.51 0.70 -10.66
N ILE A 94 -20.87 1.46 -9.79
CA ILE A 94 -20.51 2.88 -9.99
C ILE A 94 -19.53 3.03 -11.16
N ARG A 95 -18.56 2.13 -11.33
CA ARG A 95 -17.60 2.17 -12.46
C ARG A 95 -18.25 2.00 -13.82
N ARG A 96 -19.45 1.44 -13.90
CA ARG A 96 -20.21 1.34 -15.16
C ARG A 96 -20.85 2.65 -15.59
N LEU A 97 -20.92 3.64 -14.69
CA LEU A 97 -21.41 4.97 -15.04
C LEU A 97 -20.27 5.83 -15.65
N PRO A 98 -20.57 6.73 -16.59
CA PRO A 98 -19.57 7.56 -17.24
C PRO A 98 -18.73 8.41 -16.26
N VAL A 99 -19.29 8.76 -15.10
CA VAL A 99 -18.64 9.53 -14.02
C VAL A 99 -18.09 8.63 -12.89
N GLY A 100 -18.28 7.32 -12.98
CA GLY A 100 -17.98 6.39 -11.88
C GLY A 100 -16.50 6.32 -11.51
N ASN A 101 -15.61 6.53 -12.47
CA ASN A 101 -14.17 6.58 -12.21
C ASN A 101 -13.77 7.79 -11.36
N PHE A 102 -14.47 8.92 -11.48
CA PHE A 102 -14.21 10.12 -10.68
C PHE A 102 -14.62 9.96 -9.21
N VAL A 103 -15.56 9.07 -8.91
CA VAL A 103 -15.99 8.78 -7.52
C VAL A 103 -15.18 7.62 -6.94
N ALA A 104 -14.91 6.59 -7.75
CA ALA A 104 -14.17 5.41 -7.31
C ALA A 104 -12.71 5.72 -6.93
N PHE A 105 -12.05 6.60 -7.67
CA PHE A 105 -10.64 6.95 -7.42
C PHE A 105 -10.42 7.66 -6.07
N PRO A 106 -11.15 8.72 -5.68
CA PRO A 106 -11.04 9.31 -4.35
C PRO A 106 -11.39 8.33 -3.22
N ALA A 107 -12.40 7.50 -3.40
CA ALA A 107 -12.77 6.49 -2.40
C ALA A 107 -11.63 5.47 -2.15
N GLU A 108 -10.96 5.03 -3.20
CA GLU A 108 -9.79 4.15 -3.10
C GLU A 108 -8.58 4.83 -2.45
N ILE A 109 -8.35 6.11 -2.72
CA ILE A 109 -7.29 6.90 -2.06
C ILE A 109 -7.56 7.01 -0.56
N LEU A 110 -8.81 7.34 -0.17
CA LEU A 110 -9.19 7.43 1.23
C LEU A 110 -9.05 6.08 1.94
N ARG A 111 -9.54 5.00 1.33
CA ARG A 111 -9.42 3.64 1.87
C ARG A 111 -7.96 3.22 2.04
N THR A 112 -7.14 3.46 1.03
CA THR A 112 -5.72 3.13 1.09
C THR A 112 -5.00 3.98 2.13
N GLY A 113 -5.32 5.27 2.22
CA GLY A 113 -4.78 6.17 3.23
C GLY A 113 -5.12 5.74 4.65
N THR A 114 -6.37 5.40 4.94
CA THR A 114 -6.77 4.88 6.27
C THR A 114 -6.06 3.58 6.59
N ASN A 115 -5.98 2.63 5.66
CA ASN A 115 -5.26 1.36 5.87
C ASN A 115 -3.77 1.57 6.17
N ILE A 116 -3.13 2.56 5.54
CA ILE A 116 -1.72 2.90 5.82
C ILE A 116 -1.56 3.45 7.23
N ILE A 117 -2.48 4.34 7.68
CA ILE A 117 -2.45 4.91 9.02
C ILE A 117 -2.69 3.82 10.06
N ASP A 118 -3.75 3.04 9.92
CA ASP A 118 -4.09 1.95 10.83
C ASP A 118 -2.91 0.99 10.97
N ARG A 119 -2.33 0.59 9.84
CA ARG A 119 -1.16 -0.28 9.85
C ARG A 119 0.06 0.35 10.51
N ALA A 120 0.30 1.64 10.29
CA ALA A 120 1.41 2.34 10.93
C ALA A 120 1.23 2.41 12.45
N LEU A 121 0.01 2.64 12.91
CA LEU A 121 -0.32 2.62 14.34
C LEU A 121 -0.15 1.22 14.93
N ASP A 122 -0.65 0.18 14.26
CA ASP A 122 -0.44 -1.21 14.66
C ASP A 122 1.05 -1.51 14.82
N GLU A 123 1.90 -1.13 13.86
CA GLU A 123 3.34 -1.35 13.91
C GLU A 123 4.02 -0.55 15.04
N ILE A 124 3.57 0.67 15.35
CA ILE A 124 4.11 1.50 16.44
C ILE A 124 3.82 0.86 17.81
N PHE A 125 2.61 0.32 17.97
CA PHE A 125 2.16 -0.26 19.23
C PHE A 125 2.42 -1.76 19.34
N TYR A 126 2.87 -2.40 18.26
CA TYR A 126 3.18 -3.82 18.22
C TYR A 126 4.28 -4.17 19.23
N THR A 127 3.90 -4.91 20.27
CA THR A 127 4.80 -5.28 21.35
C THR A 127 4.93 -6.79 21.41
N VAL A 128 6.15 -7.30 21.42
CA VAL A 128 6.47 -8.73 21.59
C VAL A 128 7.27 -8.92 22.87
N LYS A 129 7.20 -10.14 23.45
CA LYS A 129 8.03 -10.51 24.60
C LYS A 129 9.14 -11.45 24.15
N ILE A 130 10.39 -11.02 24.40
CA ILE A 130 11.60 -11.78 24.10
C ILE A 130 12.32 -12.01 25.43
N ASN A 131 12.47 -13.27 25.86
CA ASN A 131 13.09 -13.59 27.15
C ASN A 131 12.47 -12.82 28.33
N GLY A 132 11.15 -12.67 28.34
CA GLY A 132 10.40 -11.95 29.37
C GLY A 132 10.43 -10.43 29.29
N LYS A 133 11.19 -9.84 28.36
CA LYS A 133 11.24 -8.39 28.14
C LYS A 133 10.33 -7.95 27.00
N GLU A 134 9.62 -6.87 27.18
CA GLU A 134 8.80 -6.25 26.12
C GLU A 134 9.66 -5.42 25.16
N VAL A 135 9.50 -5.69 23.88
CA VAL A 135 10.21 -5.01 22.79
C VAL A 135 9.22 -4.63 21.69
N LYS A 136 9.45 -3.50 21.04
CA LYS A 136 8.63 -3.00 19.92
C LYS A 136 9.43 -3.06 18.61
N PRO A 137 9.55 -4.21 17.95
CA PRO A 137 10.43 -4.39 16.80
C PRO A 137 9.99 -3.56 15.59
N LEU A 138 8.70 -3.30 15.44
CA LEU A 138 8.13 -2.61 14.28
C LEU A 138 7.93 -1.11 14.45
N LYS A 139 8.25 -0.53 15.63
CA LYS A 139 8.00 0.88 15.95
C LYS A 139 8.62 1.85 14.93
N ALA A 140 9.90 1.67 14.61
CA ALA A 140 10.59 2.52 13.65
C ALA A 140 9.96 2.47 12.26
N ARG A 141 9.49 1.29 11.87
CA ARG A 141 8.81 1.06 10.60
C ARG A 141 7.45 1.75 10.54
N GLY A 142 6.64 1.66 11.60
CA GLY A 142 5.37 2.39 11.68
C GLY A 142 5.56 3.90 11.58
N LEU A 143 6.57 4.45 12.26
CA LEU A 143 6.93 5.87 12.14
C LEU A 143 7.37 6.23 10.70
N GLN A 144 8.18 5.39 10.05
CA GLN A 144 8.56 5.61 8.64
C GLN A 144 7.35 5.62 7.69
N ARG A 145 6.34 4.76 7.93
CA ARG A 145 5.10 4.76 7.13
C ARG A 145 4.33 6.07 7.29
N LEU A 146 4.14 6.56 8.53
CA LEU A 146 3.47 7.85 8.78
C LEU A 146 4.24 9.01 8.15
N PHE A 147 5.56 9.03 8.30
CA PHE A 147 6.39 10.05 7.70
C PHE A 147 6.35 10.01 6.16
N GLY A 148 6.45 8.83 5.57
CA GLY A 148 6.32 8.64 4.13
C GLY A 148 4.96 9.10 3.60
N MET A 149 3.88 8.76 4.30
CA MET A 149 2.54 9.23 3.94
C MET A 149 2.43 10.76 4.04
N ALA A 150 2.89 11.36 5.13
CA ALA A 150 2.88 12.82 5.29
C ALA A 150 3.70 13.50 4.18
N THR A 151 4.86 12.93 3.82
CA THR A 151 5.71 13.48 2.75
C THR A 151 5.00 13.41 1.40
N THR A 152 4.41 12.27 1.05
CA THR A 152 3.74 12.10 -0.25
C THR A 152 2.46 12.91 -0.37
N THR A 153 1.73 13.11 0.71
CA THR A 153 0.43 13.81 0.68
C THR A 153 0.56 15.34 0.85
N THR A 154 1.65 15.82 1.43
CA THR A 154 1.82 17.25 1.71
C THR A 154 3.05 17.86 1.04
N VAL A 155 4.24 17.30 1.30
CA VAL A 155 5.51 17.88 0.87
C VAL A 155 5.68 17.83 -0.65
N ILE A 156 5.41 16.67 -1.27
CA ILE A 156 5.54 16.51 -2.73
C ILE A 156 4.55 17.38 -3.48
N PRO A 157 3.24 17.38 -3.17
CA PRO A 157 2.30 18.28 -3.83
C PRO A 157 2.62 19.76 -3.64
N ALA A 158 3.02 20.18 -2.44
CA ALA A 158 3.42 21.57 -2.19
C ALA A 158 4.67 21.95 -3.01
N GLY A 159 5.66 21.07 -3.09
CA GLY A 159 6.85 21.26 -3.92
C GLY A 159 6.51 21.36 -5.40
N LEU A 160 5.64 20.48 -5.92
CA LEU A 160 5.19 20.54 -7.31
C LEU A 160 4.44 21.85 -7.61
N VAL A 161 3.53 22.29 -6.73
CA VAL A 161 2.84 23.58 -6.90
C VAL A 161 3.85 24.73 -6.94
N SER A 162 4.87 24.72 -6.06
CA SER A 162 5.90 25.76 -6.06
C SER A 162 6.72 25.78 -7.35
N VAL A 163 7.14 24.62 -7.84
CA VAL A 163 7.89 24.51 -9.11
C VAL A 163 7.02 24.97 -10.29
N MET A 164 5.77 24.50 -10.37
CA MET A 164 4.86 24.85 -11.44
C MET A 164 4.51 26.34 -11.43
N SER A 165 4.29 26.95 -10.24
CA SER A 165 4.07 28.39 -10.14
C SER A 165 5.26 29.20 -10.66
N THR A 166 6.47 28.74 -10.40
CA THR A 166 7.69 29.39 -10.90
C THR A 166 7.85 29.24 -12.42
N ILE A 167 7.57 28.05 -12.98
CA ILE A 167 7.70 27.79 -14.43
C ILE A 167 6.67 28.58 -15.24
N TYR A 168 5.45 28.67 -14.73
CA TYR A 168 4.33 29.33 -15.44
C TYR A 168 4.07 30.74 -14.95
N ASP A 169 4.91 31.32 -14.10
CA ASP A 169 4.79 32.67 -13.53
C ASP A 169 3.42 32.92 -12.88
N ILE A 170 2.90 31.88 -12.16
CA ILE A 170 1.61 31.94 -11.49
C ILE A 170 1.79 32.57 -10.11
N SER A 171 1.11 33.66 -9.84
CA SER A 171 1.18 34.36 -8.56
C SER A 171 0.52 33.55 -7.42
N ALA A 172 0.91 33.83 -6.18
CA ALA A 172 0.28 33.24 -5.00
C ALA A 172 -1.22 33.55 -4.89
N GLU A 173 -1.63 34.73 -5.39
CA GLU A 173 -3.03 35.18 -5.41
C GLU A 173 -3.86 34.34 -6.40
N GLU A 174 -3.32 34.05 -7.58
CA GLU A 174 -3.96 33.20 -8.58
C GLU A 174 -4.12 31.78 -8.09
N ILE A 175 -3.08 31.20 -7.42
CA ILE A 175 -3.16 29.88 -6.79
C ILE A 175 -4.27 29.88 -5.73
N GLN A 176 -4.36 30.94 -4.92
CA GLN A 176 -5.39 31.03 -3.89
C GLN A 176 -6.79 31.20 -4.49
N ALA A 177 -6.92 31.93 -5.59
CA ALA A 177 -8.18 32.06 -6.33
C ALA A 177 -8.66 30.71 -6.88
N MET A 178 -7.76 29.89 -7.46
CA MET A 178 -8.07 28.54 -7.95
C MET A 178 -8.51 27.56 -6.86
N ARG A 179 -8.06 27.77 -5.60
CA ARG A 179 -8.47 26.94 -4.46
C ARG A 179 -9.86 27.24 -3.91
N ARG A 180 -10.47 28.37 -4.30
CA ARG A 180 -11.79 28.81 -3.80
C ARG A 180 -12.96 28.29 -4.65
N TYR A 181 -12.68 27.63 -5.76
CA TYR A 181 -13.66 26.98 -6.63
C TYR A 181 -13.48 25.46 -6.60
#